data_9c5ebdf4e982d21eeb1fbe3c1baf95d6
#
_entry.id   9c5ebdf4e982d21eeb1fbe3c1baf95d6
#
_cell.length_a   1.000
_cell.length_b   1.000
_cell.length_c   1.000
_cell.angle_alpha   90.00
_cell.angle_beta   90.00
_cell.angle_gamma   90.00
#
_symmetry.space_group_name_H-M   'P 1'
#
loop_
_entity.id
_entity.type
_entity.pdbx_description
1 polymer ?
#
loop_
_entity_poly.entity_id
_entity_poly.type
_entity_poly.pdbx_seq_one_letter_code
_entity_poly.pdbx_strand_id
1 'polypeptide(L)'
;MRLISKKKIEEFGQKLREKKIDLALFLTSEPIHDVNIEYFTGFQQTRYYSFSCLLLTKKNTTLIVSPISYDRALKEAEADEIINLEKYDRSLIKVLREKLKKVKTVGILEEIFPSRFYRKFKKIKFQDINDIILEIRSIKEPKEIERIKKACGIANHGIKVIKENLSKKITDKELGLILEQELIRKGADELSFPTIITSGKRSVFIHPYPSFLNKKLQPGLGLVDFGVRYKGYCSDITVPFTLGKITEKQKKIVQTVQEAYETTIDNLKIDVPTWKVHESVENLIKKNGFELKHGLGHGLGLELHDLPSITSKPKYKEQLKEWKEVKLKKNMVFTIEPGIYVPGIGGCRLENDILMDRKPKSLTSSRLINF
;
A
#
# COMPACT_ATOMS: atom_id res chain seq x y z
N MET A 1 -20.66 -0.52 5.85
CA MET A 1 -20.49 0.49 6.93
C MET A 1 -19.23 1.30 6.65
N ARG A 2 -19.35 2.63 6.55
CA ARG A 2 -18.28 3.58 6.25
C ARG A 2 -17.08 3.41 7.21
N LEU A 3 -15.89 3.50 6.65
CA LEU A 3 -14.63 3.31 7.39
C LEU A 3 -14.20 4.58 8.12
N ILE A 4 -14.51 5.71 7.53
CA ILE A 4 -14.09 7.03 7.98
C ILE A 4 -15.26 7.84 8.53
N SER A 5 -14.94 8.74 9.45
CA SER A 5 -15.92 9.63 10.07
C SER A 5 -16.43 10.70 9.09
N LYS A 6 -17.61 11.25 9.38
CA LYS A 6 -18.11 12.43 8.64
C LYS A 6 -17.12 13.59 8.71
N LYS A 7 -16.45 13.78 9.84
CA LYS A 7 -15.42 14.81 10.03
C LYS A 7 -14.31 14.70 8.98
N LYS A 8 -13.85 13.48 8.68
CA LYS A 8 -12.78 13.25 7.69
C LYS A 8 -13.23 13.57 6.25
N ILE A 9 -14.52 13.32 5.94
CA ILE A 9 -15.12 13.73 4.67
C ILE A 9 -15.22 15.25 4.57
N GLU A 10 -15.60 15.92 5.66
CA GLU A 10 -15.65 17.38 5.72
C GLU A 10 -14.26 18.01 5.56
N GLU A 11 -13.23 17.41 6.18
CA GLU A 11 -11.82 17.80 6.01
C GLU A 11 -11.40 17.71 4.54
N PHE A 12 -11.68 16.57 3.88
CA PHE A 12 -11.42 16.40 2.45
C PHE A 12 -12.15 17.48 1.62
N GLY A 13 -13.45 17.68 1.86
CA GLY A 13 -14.25 18.72 1.20
C GLY A 13 -13.73 20.14 1.45
N GLN A 14 -13.10 20.41 2.61
CA GLN A 14 -12.46 21.70 2.89
C GLN A 14 -11.20 21.87 2.03
N LYS A 15 -10.35 20.85 1.93
CA LYS A 15 -9.13 20.86 1.08
C LYS A 15 -9.48 21.07 -0.40
N LEU A 16 -10.57 20.47 -0.90
CA LEU A 16 -11.06 20.73 -2.25
C LEU A 16 -11.39 22.22 -2.46
N ARG A 17 -12.07 22.85 -1.50
CA ARG A 17 -12.43 24.29 -1.61
C ARG A 17 -11.21 25.20 -1.58
N GLU A 18 -10.22 24.93 -0.74
CA GLU A 18 -8.97 25.67 -0.69
C GLU A 18 -8.27 25.67 -2.06
N LYS A 19 -8.44 24.59 -2.83
CA LYS A 19 -7.97 24.43 -4.21
C LYS A 19 -8.98 24.93 -5.28
N LYS A 20 -10.14 25.49 -4.86
CA LYS A 20 -11.23 25.94 -5.75
C LYS A 20 -11.78 24.81 -6.63
N ILE A 21 -11.90 23.62 -6.08
CA ILE A 21 -12.45 22.43 -6.72
C ILE A 21 -13.88 22.23 -6.21
N ASP A 22 -14.84 22.13 -7.13
CA ASP A 22 -16.27 22.05 -6.80
C ASP A 22 -16.66 20.67 -6.25
N LEU A 23 -16.10 19.60 -6.85
CA LEU A 23 -16.28 18.22 -6.41
C LEU A 23 -15.10 17.33 -6.84
N ALA A 24 -14.96 16.19 -6.18
CA ALA A 24 -14.08 15.10 -6.61
C ALA A 24 -14.88 14.02 -7.32
N LEU A 25 -14.28 13.42 -8.35
CA LEU A 25 -14.81 12.30 -9.11
C LEU A 25 -13.82 11.13 -9.03
N PHE A 26 -14.27 10.01 -8.47
CA PHE A 26 -13.55 8.74 -8.41
C PHE A 26 -14.24 7.72 -9.31
N LEU A 27 -13.46 6.90 -10.02
CA LEU A 27 -14.00 5.99 -11.01
C LEU A 27 -13.33 4.62 -10.95
N THR A 28 -14.12 3.58 -10.72
CA THR A 28 -13.74 2.19 -10.99
C THR A 28 -14.40 1.72 -12.28
N SER A 29 -13.60 1.29 -13.22
CA SER A 29 -14.04 0.60 -14.44
C SER A 29 -12.87 -0.21 -14.97
N GLU A 30 -13.08 -1.47 -15.33
CA GLU A 30 -11.99 -2.33 -15.80
C GLU A 30 -11.12 -1.66 -16.89
N PRO A 31 -9.80 -1.65 -16.78
CA PRO A 31 -8.95 -2.26 -15.74
C PRO A 31 -8.67 -1.36 -14.50
N ILE A 32 -9.33 -0.23 -14.39
CA ILE A 32 -9.12 0.78 -13.32
C ILE A 32 -9.87 0.36 -12.06
N HIS A 33 -9.16 0.25 -10.95
CA HIS A 33 -9.73 0.04 -9.62
C HIS A 33 -9.36 1.21 -8.71
N ASP A 34 -10.35 1.98 -8.28
CA ASP A 34 -10.17 3.14 -7.43
C ASP A 34 -10.67 2.84 -6.01
N VAL A 35 -9.75 2.59 -5.10
CA VAL A 35 -10.04 2.27 -3.69
C VAL A 35 -10.71 3.42 -2.93
N ASN A 36 -10.68 4.66 -3.48
CA ASN A 36 -11.27 5.80 -2.80
C ASN A 36 -12.81 5.73 -2.77
N ILE A 37 -13.41 4.96 -3.67
CA ILE A 37 -14.86 4.68 -3.59
C ILE A 37 -15.16 3.87 -2.33
N GLU A 38 -14.39 2.82 -2.04
CA GLU A 38 -14.50 2.07 -0.79
C GLU A 38 -14.19 2.96 0.42
N TYR A 39 -13.14 3.76 0.34
CA TYR A 39 -12.72 4.65 1.42
C TYR A 39 -13.85 5.58 1.89
N PHE A 40 -14.54 6.25 0.93
CA PHE A 40 -15.58 7.23 1.24
C PHE A 40 -16.96 6.63 1.49
N THR A 41 -17.26 5.45 0.94
CA THR A 41 -18.61 4.86 1.01
C THR A 41 -18.70 3.56 1.79
N GLY A 42 -17.58 2.89 2.05
CA GLY A 42 -17.53 1.53 2.60
C GLY A 42 -17.94 0.45 1.60
N PHE A 43 -18.25 0.80 0.36
CA PHE A 43 -18.68 -0.13 -0.68
C PHE A 43 -17.47 -0.83 -1.30
N GLN A 44 -17.21 -2.05 -0.88
CA GLN A 44 -16.14 -2.87 -1.44
C GLN A 44 -16.46 -3.35 -2.84
N GLN A 45 -15.49 -3.28 -3.73
CA GLN A 45 -15.62 -3.71 -5.10
C GLN A 45 -14.59 -4.78 -5.42
N THR A 46 -14.98 -5.68 -6.32
CA THR A 46 -14.01 -6.59 -6.92
C THR A 46 -13.11 -5.80 -7.87
N ARG A 47 -11.86 -6.22 -8.02
CA ARG A 47 -10.93 -5.62 -9.00
C ARG A 47 -11.34 -5.88 -10.45
N TYR A 48 -12.20 -6.86 -10.66
CA TYR A 48 -12.69 -7.29 -11.98
C TYR A 48 -14.20 -7.15 -12.04
N TYR A 49 -14.73 -6.88 -13.23
CA TYR A 49 -16.17 -6.83 -13.53
C TYR A 49 -16.97 -5.80 -12.70
N SER A 50 -16.29 -4.78 -12.18
CA SER A 50 -16.94 -3.75 -11.39
C SER A 50 -17.01 -2.44 -12.16
N PHE A 51 -18.13 -1.74 -12.01
CA PHE A 51 -18.29 -0.37 -12.44
C PHE A 51 -18.93 0.44 -11.32
N SER A 52 -18.27 1.52 -10.96
CA SER A 52 -18.85 2.55 -10.09
C SER A 52 -18.18 3.88 -10.29
N CYS A 53 -18.91 4.94 -10.01
CA CYS A 53 -18.39 6.30 -9.99
C CYS A 53 -18.91 6.99 -8.73
N LEU A 54 -18.01 7.64 -8.00
CA LEU A 54 -18.36 8.43 -6.83
C LEU A 54 -18.15 9.91 -7.14
N LEU A 55 -19.18 10.70 -6.92
CA LEU A 55 -19.12 12.15 -6.91
C LEU A 55 -19.16 12.61 -5.45
N LEU A 56 -18.11 13.29 -5.01
CA LEU A 56 -17.97 13.77 -3.64
C LEU A 56 -17.85 15.27 -3.61
N THR A 57 -18.84 15.93 -3.01
CA THR A 57 -18.82 17.35 -2.69
C THR A 57 -18.53 17.53 -1.20
N LYS A 58 -18.45 18.79 -0.74
CA LYS A 58 -18.37 19.07 0.72
C LYS A 58 -19.51 18.46 1.53
N LYS A 59 -20.72 18.40 0.93
CA LYS A 59 -21.93 18.07 1.66
C LYS A 59 -22.52 16.72 1.30
N ASN A 60 -22.34 16.27 0.07
CA ASN A 60 -23.04 15.13 -0.48
C ASN A 60 -22.11 14.15 -1.17
N THR A 61 -22.42 12.88 -1.00
CA THR A 61 -21.81 11.74 -1.68
C THR A 61 -22.84 11.11 -2.60
N THR A 62 -22.56 11.07 -3.91
CA THR A 62 -23.41 10.38 -4.89
C THR A 62 -22.64 9.20 -5.48
N LEU A 63 -23.10 7.99 -5.18
CA LEU A 63 -22.53 6.75 -5.72
C LEU A 63 -23.35 6.28 -6.91
N ILE A 64 -22.70 6.14 -8.06
CA ILE A 64 -23.30 5.64 -9.31
C ILE A 64 -22.75 4.25 -9.54
N VAL A 65 -23.63 3.24 -9.69
CA VAL A 65 -23.24 1.85 -9.85
C VAL A 65 -23.92 1.19 -11.06
N SER A 66 -23.33 0.12 -11.55
CA SER A 66 -23.96 -0.73 -12.55
C SER A 66 -25.23 -1.37 -12.00
N PRO A 67 -26.20 -1.78 -12.88
CA PRO A 67 -27.43 -2.46 -12.44
C PRO A 67 -27.15 -3.69 -11.58
N ILE A 68 -26.14 -4.47 -11.92
CA ILE A 68 -25.75 -5.70 -11.21
C ILE A 68 -25.34 -5.43 -9.76
N SER A 69 -24.73 -4.27 -9.51
CA SER A 69 -24.21 -3.89 -8.19
C SER A 69 -25.20 -3.08 -7.36
N TYR A 70 -26.35 -2.69 -7.92
CA TYR A 70 -27.25 -1.71 -7.30
C TYR A 70 -27.85 -2.18 -5.98
N ASP A 71 -28.41 -3.38 -5.93
CA ASP A 71 -29.02 -3.91 -4.70
C ASP A 71 -28.01 -4.12 -3.59
N ARG A 72 -26.79 -4.51 -3.95
CA ARG A 72 -25.67 -4.63 -3.01
C ARG A 72 -25.23 -3.26 -2.51
N ALA A 73 -25.14 -2.26 -3.40
CA ALA A 73 -24.76 -0.89 -3.01
C ALA A 73 -25.79 -0.29 -2.04
N LEU A 74 -27.11 -0.52 -2.24
CA LEU A 74 -28.15 -0.06 -1.31
C LEU A 74 -28.00 -0.63 0.10
N LYS A 75 -27.45 -1.84 0.24
CA LYS A 75 -27.26 -2.50 1.54
C LYS A 75 -25.94 -2.17 2.21
N GLU A 76 -24.88 -2.00 1.43
CA GLU A 76 -23.50 -1.94 1.93
C GLU A 76 -22.90 -0.54 1.90
N ALA A 77 -23.31 0.32 0.94
CA ALA A 77 -22.73 1.65 0.78
C ALA A 77 -23.39 2.69 1.70
N GLU A 78 -22.59 3.56 2.28
CA GLU A 78 -23.04 4.77 2.95
C GLU A 78 -22.79 5.98 2.02
N ALA A 79 -23.79 6.30 1.21
CA ALA A 79 -23.81 7.47 0.34
C ALA A 79 -25.15 8.21 0.50
N ASP A 80 -25.15 9.52 0.26
CA ASP A 80 -26.39 10.32 0.37
C ASP A 80 -27.35 10.03 -0.78
N GLU A 81 -26.80 9.63 -1.94
CA GLU A 81 -27.57 9.22 -3.11
C GLU A 81 -26.89 8.02 -3.78
N ILE A 82 -27.67 7.02 -4.16
CA ILE A 82 -27.20 5.86 -4.94
C ILE A 82 -27.97 5.78 -6.24
N ILE A 83 -27.27 5.90 -7.35
CA ILE A 83 -27.86 5.91 -8.69
C ILE A 83 -27.61 4.57 -9.38
N ASN A 84 -28.72 3.92 -9.82
CA ASN A 84 -28.65 2.79 -10.74
C ASN A 84 -28.44 3.33 -12.17
N LEU A 85 -27.35 2.90 -12.81
CA LEU A 85 -27.01 3.36 -14.15
C LEU A 85 -28.05 2.95 -15.22
N GLU A 86 -28.89 1.93 -14.93
CA GLU A 86 -30.01 1.53 -15.81
C GLU A 86 -30.96 2.68 -16.11
N LYS A 87 -31.23 3.55 -15.14
CA LYS A 87 -32.09 4.74 -15.32
C LYS A 87 -31.56 5.76 -16.34
N TYR A 88 -30.34 5.59 -16.78
CA TYR A 88 -29.64 6.47 -17.72
C TYR A 88 -29.15 5.73 -18.97
N ASP A 89 -29.85 4.66 -19.37
CA ASP A 89 -29.49 3.77 -20.50
C ASP A 89 -28.04 3.27 -20.38
N ARG A 90 -27.63 2.94 -19.16
CA ARG A 90 -26.26 2.49 -18.82
C ARG A 90 -25.15 3.48 -19.21
N SER A 91 -25.48 4.75 -19.35
CA SER A 91 -24.55 5.80 -19.79
C SER A 91 -24.09 6.70 -18.66
N LEU A 92 -22.86 6.50 -18.15
CA LEU A 92 -22.26 7.41 -17.18
C LEU A 92 -22.21 8.85 -17.71
N ILE A 93 -21.99 9.06 -19.01
CA ILE A 93 -21.95 10.39 -19.62
C ILE A 93 -23.27 11.14 -19.45
N LYS A 94 -24.43 10.45 -19.53
CA LYS A 94 -25.75 11.06 -19.29
C LYS A 94 -25.87 11.53 -17.84
N VAL A 95 -25.51 10.67 -16.87
CA VAL A 95 -25.51 11.03 -15.44
C VAL A 95 -24.61 12.22 -15.18
N LEU A 96 -23.36 12.18 -15.66
CA LEU A 96 -22.39 13.24 -15.44
C LEU A 96 -22.82 14.57 -16.10
N ARG A 97 -23.46 14.56 -17.28
CA ARG A 97 -24.03 15.78 -17.89
C ARG A 97 -25.08 16.45 -17.01
N GLU A 98 -25.88 15.67 -16.29
CA GLU A 98 -26.87 16.20 -15.36
C GLU A 98 -26.20 16.73 -14.09
N LYS A 99 -25.37 15.91 -13.44
CA LYS A 99 -24.75 16.23 -12.15
C LYS A 99 -23.71 17.37 -12.25
N LEU A 100 -23.07 17.54 -13.41
CA LEU A 100 -22.01 18.53 -13.61
C LEU A 100 -22.51 19.85 -14.27
N LYS A 101 -23.81 20.05 -14.43
CA LYS A 101 -24.37 21.26 -15.11
C LYS A 101 -23.85 22.58 -14.54
N LYS A 102 -23.65 22.68 -13.23
CA LYS A 102 -23.21 23.89 -12.52
C LYS A 102 -21.77 23.81 -12.02
N VAL A 103 -21.05 22.75 -12.37
CA VAL A 103 -19.69 22.48 -11.93
C VAL A 103 -18.70 23.06 -12.94
N LYS A 104 -17.69 23.77 -12.44
CA LYS A 104 -16.60 24.35 -13.24
C LYS A 104 -15.32 23.55 -13.14
N THR A 105 -15.00 23.09 -11.93
CA THR A 105 -13.74 22.37 -11.66
C THR A 105 -14.03 21.04 -10.98
N VAL A 106 -13.52 19.95 -11.56
CA VAL A 106 -13.64 18.58 -11.04
C VAL A 106 -12.26 18.05 -10.67
N GLY A 107 -12.11 17.65 -9.42
CA GLY A 107 -10.93 16.92 -8.94
C GLY A 107 -10.95 15.47 -9.40
N ILE A 108 -9.85 14.98 -9.92
CA ILE A 108 -9.68 13.62 -10.43
C ILE A 108 -8.32 13.05 -10.01
N LEU A 109 -8.15 11.76 -10.12
CA LEU A 109 -6.82 11.11 -10.08
C LEU A 109 -6.30 11.05 -11.54
N GLU A 110 -5.46 12.00 -11.92
CA GLU A 110 -5.08 12.21 -13.31
C GLU A 110 -4.43 10.98 -13.94
N GLU A 111 -3.61 10.25 -13.19
CA GLU A 111 -2.89 9.06 -13.65
C GLU A 111 -3.82 7.93 -14.13
N ILE A 112 -5.00 7.80 -13.53
CA ILE A 112 -5.96 6.73 -13.85
C ILE A 112 -7.23 7.23 -14.52
N PHE A 113 -7.40 8.56 -14.69
CA PHE A 113 -8.62 9.12 -15.25
C PHE A 113 -8.69 8.96 -16.76
N PRO A 114 -9.74 8.32 -17.32
CA PRO A 114 -9.80 8.04 -18.75
C PRO A 114 -9.88 9.30 -19.62
N SER A 115 -8.96 9.46 -20.56
CA SER A 115 -8.85 10.64 -21.45
C SER A 115 -10.12 10.97 -22.24
N ARG A 116 -11.00 9.98 -22.47
CA ARG A 116 -12.30 10.18 -23.16
C ARG A 116 -13.20 11.21 -22.45
N PHE A 117 -13.07 11.41 -21.15
CA PHE A 117 -13.89 12.38 -20.41
C PHE A 117 -13.49 13.82 -20.72
N TYR A 118 -12.21 14.13 -20.90
CA TYR A 118 -11.75 15.47 -21.30
C TYR A 118 -12.42 15.91 -22.62
N ARG A 119 -12.58 15.01 -23.57
CA ARG A 119 -13.23 15.31 -24.85
C ARG A 119 -14.75 15.54 -24.73
N LYS A 120 -15.39 14.86 -23.78
CA LYS A 120 -16.86 14.93 -23.59
C LYS A 120 -17.29 16.11 -22.71
N PHE A 121 -16.39 16.65 -21.89
CA PHE A 121 -16.67 17.71 -20.92
C PHE A 121 -15.72 18.92 -21.08
N LYS A 122 -15.64 19.46 -22.32
CA LYS A 122 -14.72 20.55 -22.70
C LYS A 122 -14.83 21.83 -21.87
N LYS A 123 -15.98 22.07 -21.21
CA LYS A 123 -16.22 23.26 -20.36
C LYS A 123 -15.82 23.04 -18.90
N ILE A 124 -15.44 21.81 -18.53
CA ILE A 124 -15.02 21.46 -17.18
C ILE A 124 -13.51 21.49 -17.11
N LYS A 125 -12.97 22.16 -16.11
CA LYS A 125 -11.57 22.08 -15.75
C LYS A 125 -11.38 20.82 -14.88
N PHE A 126 -10.60 19.86 -15.36
CA PHE A 126 -10.15 18.75 -14.55
C PHE A 126 -8.83 19.11 -13.86
N GLN A 127 -8.70 18.76 -12.58
CA GLN A 127 -7.53 19.08 -11.78
C GLN A 127 -7.14 17.86 -10.93
N ASP A 128 -5.87 17.54 -10.91
CA ASP A 128 -5.39 16.44 -10.08
C ASP A 128 -5.56 16.73 -8.58
N ILE A 129 -6.02 15.71 -7.84
CA ILE A 129 -6.22 15.73 -6.39
C ILE A 129 -5.47 14.60 -5.66
N ASN A 130 -4.55 13.93 -6.35
CA ASN A 130 -3.82 12.80 -5.78
C ASN A 130 -3.16 13.16 -4.45
N ASP A 131 -2.48 14.30 -4.38
CA ASP A 131 -1.84 14.79 -3.15
C ASP A 131 -2.83 14.94 -1.99
N ILE A 132 -4.05 15.47 -2.29
CA ILE A 132 -5.07 15.71 -1.27
C ILE A 132 -5.55 14.38 -0.70
N ILE A 133 -5.85 13.41 -1.56
CA ILE A 133 -6.39 12.11 -1.11
C ILE A 133 -5.35 11.29 -0.38
N LEU A 134 -4.10 11.30 -0.85
CA LEU A 134 -3.00 10.63 -0.17
C LEU A 134 -2.74 11.22 1.22
N GLU A 135 -2.77 12.55 1.36
CA GLU A 135 -2.64 13.20 2.67
C GLU A 135 -3.76 12.80 3.62
N ILE A 136 -5.01 12.80 3.15
CA ILE A 136 -6.18 12.39 3.95
C ILE A 136 -6.07 10.92 4.38
N ARG A 137 -5.68 10.02 3.49
CA ARG A 137 -5.53 8.59 3.76
C ARG A 137 -4.32 8.27 4.64
N SER A 138 -3.30 9.13 4.64
CA SER A 138 -2.08 8.90 5.41
C SER A 138 -2.34 8.79 6.91
N ILE A 139 -3.30 9.56 7.45
CA ILE A 139 -3.69 9.53 8.87
C ILE A 139 -4.87 8.59 9.04
N LYS A 140 -4.63 7.43 9.60
CA LYS A 140 -5.63 6.37 9.77
C LYS A 140 -6.56 6.64 10.95
N GLU A 141 -7.86 6.39 10.77
CA GLU A 141 -8.84 6.41 11.85
C GLU A 141 -8.85 5.06 12.62
N PRO A 142 -9.43 5.00 13.82
CA PRO A 142 -9.40 3.79 14.66
C PRO A 142 -9.91 2.52 13.96
N LYS A 143 -10.97 2.61 13.15
CA LYS A 143 -11.51 1.46 12.39
C LYS A 143 -10.56 0.99 11.29
N GLU A 144 -9.85 1.91 10.64
CA GLU A 144 -8.82 1.59 9.66
C GLU A 144 -7.65 0.85 10.32
N ILE A 145 -7.16 1.39 11.46
CA ILE A 145 -6.09 0.79 12.25
C ILE A 145 -6.47 -0.61 12.74
N GLU A 146 -7.73 -0.83 13.13
CA GLU A 146 -8.22 -2.15 13.53
C GLU A 146 -8.11 -3.17 12.39
N ARG A 147 -8.52 -2.79 11.17
CA ARG A 147 -8.42 -3.66 9.99
C ARG A 147 -6.98 -3.96 9.63
N ILE A 148 -6.11 -2.94 9.61
CA ILE A 148 -4.67 -3.12 9.37
C ILE A 148 -4.08 -4.07 10.41
N LYS A 149 -4.39 -3.90 11.70
CA LYS A 149 -3.93 -4.82 12.75
C LYS A 149 -4.40 -6.26 12.52
N LYS A 150 -5.60 -6.47 11.98
CA LYS A 150 -6.08 -7.81 11.62
C LYS A 150 -5.27 -8.39 10.45
N ALA A 151 -5.01 -7.60 9.40
CA ALA A 151 -4.15 -8.02 8.29
C ALA A 151 -2.74 -8.38 8.80
N CYS A 152 -2.12 -7.51 9.63
CA CYS A 152 -0.82 -7.78 10.26
C CYS A 152 -0.83 -9.04 11.16
N GLY A 153 -1.92 -9.28 11.89
CA GLY A 153 -2.10 -10.49 12.70
C GLY A 153 -2.13 -11.77 11.86
N ILE A 154 -2.75 -11.71 10.67
CA ILE A 154 -2.74 -12.82 9.71
C ILE A 154 -1.32 -12.99 9.12
N ALA A 155 -0.64 -11.90 8.75
CA ALA A 155 0.74 -11.95 8.26
C ALA A 155 1.70 -12.52 9.32
N ASN A 156 1.54 -12.18 10.59
CA ASN A 156 2.32 -12.78 11.69
C ASN A 156 2.12 -14.31 11.81
N HIS A 157 0.92 -14.83 11.48
CA HIS A 157 0.73 -16.28 11.39
C HIS A 157 1.58 -16.87 10.25
N GLY A 158 1.74 -16.16 9.12
CA GLY A 158 2.60 -16.58 8.01
C GLY A 158 4.06 -16.77 8.42
N ILE A 159 4.61 -15.98 9.36
CA ILE A 159 5.96 -16.17 9.89
C ILE A 159 6.10 -17.58 10.52
N LYS A 160 5.09 -18.01 11.29
CA LYS A 160 5.07 -19.34 11.89
C LYS A 160 5.04 -20.42 10.81
N VAL A 161 4.19 -20.27 9.80
CA VAL A 161 4.09 -21.21 8.67
C VAL A 161 5.43 -21.33 7.95
N ILE A 162 6.11 -20.21 7.66
CA ILE A 162 7.45 -20.21 7.05
C ILE A 162 8.42 -21.02 7.92
N LYS A 163 8.49 -20.72 9.22
CA LYS A 163 9.41 -21.37 10.15
C LYS A 163 9.19 -22.88 10.25
N GLU A 164 7.95 -23.35 10.19
CA GLU A 164 7.59 -24.76 10.29
C GLU A 164 7.88 -25.53 8.98
N ASN A 165 7.83 -24.85 7.83
CA ASN A 165 7.96 -25.49 6.51
C ASN A 165 9.30 -25.23 5.83
N LEU A 166 10.10 -24.27 6.31
CA LEU A 166 11.41 -23.96 5.73
C LEU A 166 12.33 -25.19 5.81
N SER A 167 12.84 -25.66 4.68
CA SER A 167 13.78 -26.78 4.62
C SER A 167 14.57 -26.76 3.30
N LYS A 168 15.73 -27.46 3.28
CA LYS A 168 16.55 -27.65 2.07
C LYS A 168 15.86 -28.50 0.99
N LYS A 169 14.76 -29.17 1.32
CA LYS A 169 14.07 -30.08 0.40
C LYS A 169 12.90 -29.41 -0.29
N ILE A 170 12.32 -28.37 0.31
CA ILE A 170 11.16 -27.64 -0.24
C ILE A 170 11.55 -26.77 -1.42
N THR A 171 10.67 -26.63 -2.39
CA THR A 171 10.81 -25.64 -3.47
C THR A 171 10.23 -24.29 -3.04
N ASP A 172 10.69 -23.20 -3.68
CA ASP A 172 10.14 -21.87 -3.50
C ASP A 172 8.62 -21.83 -3.75
N LYS A 173 8.15 -22.56 -4.78
CA LYS A 173 6.74 -22.65 -5.13
C LYS A 173 5.91 -23.41 -4.08
N GLU A 174 6.41 -24.56 -3.60
CA GLU A 174 5.73 -25.34 -2.56
C GLU A 174 5.56 -24.51 -1.27
N LEU A 175 6.64 -23.84 -0.82
CA LEU A 175 6.59 -22.99 0.36
C LEU A 175 5.59 -21.83 0.16
N GLY A 176 5.58 -21.20 -1.04
CA GLY A 176 4.64 -20.16 -1.38
C GLY A 176 3.19 -20.63 -1.32
N LEU A 177 2.89 -21.77 -1.95
CA LEU A 177 1.52 -22.33 -1.94
C LEU A 177 1.03 -22.70 -0.53
N ILE A 178 1.89 -23.28 0.31
CA ILE A 178 1.56 -23.58 1.71
C ILE A 178 1.28 -22.29 2.46
N LEU A 179 2.14 -21.28 2.32
CA LEU A 179 1.98 -19.99 2.97
C LEU A 179 0.67 -19.31 2.57
N GLU A 180 0.43 -19.14 1.26
CA GLU A 180 -0.75 -18.47 0.74
C GLU A 180 -2.04 -19.17 1.17
N GLN A 181 -2.07 -20.50 1.12
CA GLN A 181 -3.23 -21.28 1.58
C GLN A 181 -3.51 -21.05 3.06
N GLU A 182 -2.50 -21.03 3.93
CA GLU A 182 -2.67 -20.82 5.36
C GLU A 182 -3.06 -19.38 5.69
N LEU A 183 -2.59 -18.38 4.94
CA LEU A 183 -3.01 -16.99 5.09
C LEU A 183 -4.51 -16.82 4.75
N ILE A 184 -4.98 -17.41 3.65
CA ILE A 184 -6.42 -17.39 3.29
C ILE A 184 -7.25 -18.15 4.33
N ARG A 185 -6.82 -19.33 4.79
CA ARG A 185 -7.51 -20.07 5.87
C ARG A 185 -7.58 -19.27 7.16
N LYS A 186 -6.58 -18.44 7.45
CA LYS A 186 -6.53 -17.57 8.64
C LYS A 186 -7.48 -16.38 8.55
N GLY A 187 -8.07 -16.14 7.39
CA GLY A 187 -9.11 -15.13 7.16
C GLY A 187 -8.65 -13.92 6.35
N ALA A 188 -7.58 -14.04 5.56
CA ALA A 188 -7.26 -13.06 4.54
C ALA A 188 -8.32 -13.11 3.43
N ASP A 189 -8.74 -11.94 2.94
CA ASP A 189 -9.64 -11.86 1.79
C ASP A 189 -8.88 -12.18 0.49
N GLU A 190 -7.64 -11.67 0.37
CA GLU A 190 -6.72 -11.89 -0.75
C GLU A 190 -5.27 -11.57 -0.31
N LEU A 191 -4.31 -11.82 -1.18
CA LEU A 191 -2.94 -11.35 -0.99
C LEU A 191 -2.83 -9.86 -1.34
N SER A 192 -1.96 -9.11 -0.65
CA SER A 192 -1.67 -7.70 -0.99
C SER A 192 -0.96 -7.59 -2.34
N PHE A 193 -0.10 -8.57 -2.62
CA PHE A 193 0.70 -8.72 -3.85
C PHE A 193 1.13 -10.18 -4.02
N PRO A 194 1.63 -10.59 -5.19
CA PRO A 194 2.16 -11.94 -5.40
C PRO A 194 3.33 -12.23 -4.46
N THR A 195 3.24 -13.29 -3.66
CA THR A 195 4.31 -13.70 -2.73
C THR A 195 5.64 -13.88 -3.45
N ILE A 196 6.71 -13.38 -2.87
CA ILE A 196 8.09 -13.51 -3.38
C ILE A 196 8.89 -14.43 -2.46
N ILE A 197 9.50 -15.47 -3.01
CA ILE A 197 10.43 -16.32 -2.27
C ILE A 197 11.73 -16.47 -3.06
N THR A 198 12.81 -16.07 -2.43
CA THR A 198 14.15 -16.17 -3.04
C THR A 198 15.16 -16.73 -2.07
N SER A 199 16.18 -17.42 -2.60
CA SER A 199 17.30 -17.95 -1.82
C SER A 199 18.59 -18.01 -2.62
N GLY A 200 19.72 -18.11 -1.92
CA GLY A 200 21.04 -18.16 -2.51
C GLY A 200 21.34 -16.94 -3.38
N LYS A 201 21.91 -17.16 -4.56
CA LYS A 201 22.29 -16.06 -5.49
C LYS A 201 21.09 -15.24 -5.98
N ARG A 202 19.86 -15.82 -6.00
CA ARG A 202 18.67 -15.12 -6.48
C ARG A 202 18.14 -14.11 -5.48
N SER A 203 18.48 -14.22 -4.20
CA SER A 203 18.07 -13.26 -3.17
C SER A 203 18.62 -11.83 -3.39
N VAL A 204 19.55 -11.65 -4.34
CA VAL A 204 20.05 -10.34 -4.75
C VAL A 204 19.01 -9.48 -5.50
N PHE A 205 17.98 -10.10 -6.07
CA PHE A 205 16.93 -9.39 -6.80
C PHE A 205 15.86 -8.92 -5.83
N ILE A 206 15.62 -7.62 -5.81
CA ILE A 206 14.64 -6.98 -4.93
C ILE A 206 13.22 -7.45 -5.29
N HIS A 207 12.86 -7.35 -6.57
CA HIS A 207 11.59 -7.83 -7.13
C HIS A 207 11.87 -8.81 -8.28
N PRO A 208 12.11 -10.10 -7.97
CA PRO A 208 12.40 -11.08 -9.00
C PRO A 208 11.16 -11.47 -9.80
N TYR A 209 11.34 -11.63 -11.10
CA TYR A 209 10.30 -12.19 -11.96
C TYR A 209 10.82 -13.43 -12.70
N PRO A 210 10.06 -14.54 -12.77
CA PRO A 210 8.83 -14.79 -12.01
C PRO A 210 9.08 -14.89 -10.51
N SER A 211 8.03 -14.72 -9.68
CA SER A 211 8.15 -14.79 -8.21
C SER A 211 8.66 -16.15 -7.74
N PHE A 212 8.24 -17.22 -8.39
CA PHE A 212 8.68 -18.60 -8.14
C PHE A 212 9.36 -19.21 -9.36
N LEU A 213 10.42 -20.03 -9.12
CA LEU A 213 11.09 -20.82 -10.14
C LEU A 213 10.74 -22.31 -10.10
N ASN A 214 9.98 -22.74 -9.08
CA ASN A 214 9.74 -24.15 -8.76
C ASN A 214 11.06 -24.93 -8.55
N LYS A 215 12.02 -24.31 -7.86
CA LYS A 215 13.32 -24.88 -7.54
C LYS A 215 13.51 -24.98 -6.04
N LYS A 216 14.25 -26.02 -5.61
CA LYS A 216 14.64 -26.16 -4.20
C LYS A 216 15.35 -24.91 -3.71
N LEU A 217 15.05 -24.52 -2.47
CA LEU A 217 15.72 -23.40 -1.82
C LEU A 217 17.24 -23.67 -1.77
N GLN A 218 18.01 -22.64 -2.10
CA GLN A 218 19.47 -22.72 -2.18
C GLN A 218 20.11 -22.28 -0.85
N PRO A 219 21.23 -22.88 -0.45
CA PRO A 219 22.00 -22.44 0.72
C PRO A 219 22.41 -20.97 0.64
N GLY A 220 22.54 -20.33 1.80
CA GLY A 220 22.93 -18.92 1.95
C GLY A 220 21.79 -18.04 2.44
N LEU A 221 21.75 -16.79 1.99
CA LEU A 221 20.71 -15.83 2.33
C LEU A 221 19.44 -16.10 1.52
N GLY A 222 18.29 -15.84 2.13
CA GLY A 222 16.99 -15.87 1.49
C GLY A 222 16.01 -14.94 2.16
N LEU A 223 14.88 -14.72 1.49
CA LEU A 223 13.78 -13.95 2.02
C LEU A 223 12.44 -14.48 1.50
N VAL A 224 11.41 -14.29 2.30
CA VAL A 224 9.99 -14.48 1.95
C VAL A 224 9.31 -13.14 2.17
N ASP A 225 8.79 -12.57 1.09
CA ASP A 225 8.12 -11.27 1.08
C ASP A 225 6.66 -11.49 0.69
N PHE A 226 5.75 -11.09 1.56
CA PHE A 226 4.32 -11.36 1.42
C PHE A 226 3.48 -10.41 2.24
N GLY A 227 2.24 -10.26 1.83
CA GLY A 227 1.25 -9.49 2.55
C GLY A 227 -0.16 -9.96 2.26
N VAL A 228 -1.10 -9.56 3.08
CA VAL A 228 -2.52 -9.92 2.94
C VAL A 228 -3.41 -8.70 3.01
N ARG A 229 -4.58 -8.81 2.38
CA ARG A 229 -5.69 -7.87 2.56
C ARG A 229 -6.71 -8.44 3.52
N TYR A 230 -7.18 -7.61 4.42
CA TYR A 230 -8.31 -7.89 5.30
C TYR A 230 -9.30 -6.74 5.25
N LYS A 231 -10.48 -6.98 4.72
CA LYS A 231 -11.52 -5.96 4.48
C LYS A 231 -10.95 -4.72 3.80
N GLY A 232 -10.23 -4.96 2.68
CA GLY A 232 -9.60 -3.95 1.85
C GLY A 232 -8.22 -3.45 2.30
N TYR A 233 -7.83 -3.59 3.58
CA TYR A 233 -6.57 -3.07 4.11
C TYR A 233 -5.43 -4.07 4.02
N CYS A 234 -4.26 -3.57 3.61
CA CYS A 234 -3.06 -4.34 3.40
C CYS A 234 -2.24 -4.55 4.68
N SER A 235 -1.46 -5.62 4.69
CA SER A 235 -0.20 -5.78 5.40
C SER A 235 0.93 -6.02 4.41
N ASP A 236 2.16 -5.78 4.85
CA ASP A 236 3.38 -5.98 4.08
C ASP A 236 4.54 -6.41 4.97
N ILE A 237 5.19 -7.51 4.66
CA ILE A 237 6.21 -8.07 5.54
C ILE A 237 7.24 -8.89 4.76
N THR A 238 8.51 -8.66 5.02
CA THR A 238 9.60 -9.53 4.53
C THR A 238 10.27 -10.25 5.68
N VAL A 239 10.34 -11.57 5.58
CA VAL A 239 11.02 -12.46 6.54
C VAL A 239 12.34 -12.95 5.95
N PRO A 240 13.49 -12.43 6.41
CA PRO A 240 14.79 -12.94 6.02
C PRO A 240 15.05 -14.32 6.64
N PHE A 241 15.74 -15.17 5.90
CA PHE A 241 16.23 -16.46 6.43
C PHE A 241 17.64 -16.79 5.95
N THR A 242 18.31 -17.66 6.70
CA THR A 242 19.54 -18.30 6.26
C THR A 242 19.29 -19.81 6.10
N LEU A 243 19.92 -20.42 5.13
CA LEU A 243 19.81 -21.86 4.89
C LEU A 243 21.19 -22.50 4.88
N GLY A 244 21.51 -23.33 5.89
CA GLY A 244 22.81 -23.94 6.09
C GLY A 244 23.91 -22.93 6.50
N LYS A 245 25.17 -23.29 6.25
CA LYS A 245 26.31 -22.43 6.61
C LYS A 245 26.36 -21.20 5.71
N ILE A 246 26.53 -20.04 6.31
CA ILE A 246 26.71 -18.74 5.62
C ILE A 246 28.14 -18.22 5.83
N THR A 247 28.63 -17.48 4.85
CA THR A 247 29.97 -16.87 4.88
C THR A 247 29.99 -15.65 5.82
N GLU A 248 31.19 -15.22 6.23
CA GLU A 248 31.36 -14.02 7.05
C GLU A 248 30.79 -12.76 6.38
N LYS A 249 30.90 -12.67 5.06
CA LYS A 249 30.31 -11.55 4.31
C LYS A 249 28.78 -11.58 4.35
N GLN A 250 28.15 -12.76 4.29
CA GLN A 250 26.71 -12.91 4.44
C GLN A 250 26.26 -12.60 5.87
N LYS A 251 27.01 -13.02 6.89
CA LYS A 251 26.74 -12.63 8.29
C LYS A 251 26.79 -11.12 8.46
N LYS A 252 27.79 -10.45 7.90
CA LYS A 252 27.88 -8.98 7.95
C LYS A 252 26.69 -8.30 7.30
N ILE A 253 26.17 -8.82 6.16
CA ILE A 253 24.94 -8.30 5.53
C ILE A 253 23.77 -8.39 6.51
N VAL A 254 23.52 -9.57 7.10
CA VAL A 254 22.41 -9.79 8.04
C VAL A 254 22.52 -8.86 9.25
N GLN A 255 23.71 -8.78 9.87
CA GLN A 255 23.94 -7.91 11.02
C GLN A 255 23.70 -6.44 10.70
N THR A 256 24.20 -5.98 9.53
CA THR A 256 23.98 -4.60 9.09
C THR A 256 22.50 -4.30 8.82
N VAL A 257 21.73 -5.23 8.23
CA VAL A 257 20.29 -5.06 8.00
C VAL A 257 19.54 -5.00 9.34
N GLN A 258 19.89 -5.85 10.30
CA GLN A 258 19.30 -5.83 11.63
C GLN A 258 19.61 -4.54 12.37
N GLU A 259 20.87 -4.09 12.39
CA GLU A 259 21.28 -2.82 12.98
C GLU A 259 20.57 -1.63 12.33
N ALA A 260 20.42 -1.65 10.98
CA ALA A 260 19.69 -0.65 10.24
C ALA A 260 18.22 -0.59 10.62
N TYR A 261 17.56 -1.74 10.81
CA TYR A 261 16.18 -1.81 11.26
C TYR A 261 16.02 -1.25 12.69
N GLU A 262 16.83 -1.69 13.64
CA GLU A 262 16.79 -1.23 15.03
C GLU A 262 17.04 0.28 15.12
N THR A 263 18.08 0.77 14.42
CA THR A 263 18.39 2.21 14.33
C THR A 263 17.24 3.01 13.73
N THR A 264 16.53 2.43 12.75
CA THR A 264 15.34 3.08 12.18
C THR A 264 14.26 3.24 13.24
N ILE A 265 13.90 2.17 13.95
CA ILE A 265 12.85 2.20 14.98
C ILE A 265 13.17 3.24 16.07
N ASP A 266 14.41 3.34 16.51
CA ASP A 266 14.85 4.32 17.52
C ASP A 266 14.76 5.78 17.05
N ASN A 267 14.91 6.01 15.75
CA ASN A 267 14.83 7.33 15.12
C ASN A 267 13.41 7.76 14.73
N LEU A 268 12.43 6.88 14.78
CA LEU A 268 11.04 7.22 14.48
C LEU A 268 10.43 8.08 15.59
N LYS A 269 10.16 9.35 15.26
CA LYS A 269 9.50 10.30 16.17
C LYS A 269 8.48 11.14 15.40
N ILE A 270 7.43 11.57 16.08
CA ILE A 270 6.46 12.52 15.51
C ILE A 270 7.20 13.79 15.07
N ASP A 271 6.75 14.38 13.96
CA ASP A 271 7.28 15.58 13.31
C ASP A 271 8.70 15.46 12.70
N VAL A 272 9.32 14.27 12.74
CA VAL A 272 10.56 14.04 12.01
C VAL A 272 10.25 13.90 10.51
N PRO A 273 10.98 14.62 9.62
CA PRO A 273 10.88 14.41 8.18
C PRO A 273 11.31 12.99 7.78
N THR A 274 10.53 12.34 6.93
CA THR A 274 10.77 10.94 6.52
C THR A 274 12.10 10.75 5.82
N TRP A 275 12.55 11.74 5.04
CA TRP A 275 13.85 11.70 4.36
C TRP A 275 15.04 11.70 5.34
N LYS A 276 14.92 12.32 6.52
CA LYS A 276 15.97 12.27 7.55
C LYS A 276 16.09 10.88 8.16
N VAL A 277 14.98 10.18 8.33
CA VAL A 277 14.98 8.78 8.78
C VAL A 277 15.72 7.93 7.76
N HIS A 278 15.38 8.06 6.47
CA HIS A 278 16.07 7.36 5.40
C HIS A 278 17.58 7.67 5.37
N GLU A 279 17.97 8.95 5.41
CA GLU A 279 19.36 9.40 5.35
C GLU A 279 20.21 8.81 6.49
N SER A 280 19.68 8.73 7.71
CA SER A 280 20.38 8.16 8.85
C SER A 280 20.75 6.70 8.63
N VAL A 281 19.85 5.93 8.05
CA VAL A 281 20.02 4.50 7.76
C VAL A 281 20.89 4.28 6.52
N GLU A 282 20.73 5.09 5.49
CA GLU A 282 21.61 5.07 4.31
C GLU A 282 23.08 5.29 4.72
N ASN A 283 23.34 6.23 5.62
CA ASN A 283 24.68 6.50 6.14
C ASN A 283 25.24 5.34 6.97
N LEU A 284 24.42 4.69 7.79
CA LEU A 284 24.80 3.48 8.55
C LEU A 284 25.19 2.34 7.60
N ILE A 285 24.36 2.06 6.60
CA ILE A 285 24.61 1.01 5.61
C ILE A 285 25.88 1.30 4.81
N LYS A 286 26.11 2.56 4.40
CA LYS A 286 27.34 3.00 3.71
C LYS A 286 28.58 2.83 4.58
N LYS A 287 28.52 3.20 5.87
CA LYS A 287 29.64 3.02 6.83
C LYS A 287 30.05 1.55 6.96
N ASN A 288 29.09 0.63 6.82
CA ASN A 288 29.35 -0.81 6.84
C ASN A 288 29.85 -1.36 5.48
N GLY A 289 30.02 -0.50 4.46
CA GLY A 289 30.53 -0.86 3.13
C GLY A 289 29.49 -1.44 2.19
N PHE A 290 28.21 -1.11 2.41
CA PHE A 290 27.09 -1.52 1.58
C PHE A 290 26.29 -0.32 1.04
N GLU A 291 25.25 -0.59 0.26
CA GLU A 291 24.39 0.40 -0.37
C GLU A 291 22.92 0.07 -0.08
N LEU A 292 22.11 1.08 0.26
CA LEU A 292 20.65 1.01 0.30
C LEU A 292 20.12 1.35 -1.09
N LYS A 293 19.53 0.34 -1.78
CA LYS A 293 19.14 0.45 -3.20
C LYS A 293 17.69 0.87 -3.43
N HIS A 294 16.88 0.92 -2.41
CA HIS A 294 15.46 1.28 -2.47
C HIS A 294 15.07 2.19 -1.30
N GLY A 295 13.82 2.65 -1.29
CA GLY A 295 13.26 3.39 -0.15
C GLY A 295 13.33 2.56 1.13
N LEU A 296 13.38 3.23 2.28
CA LEU A 296 13.40 2.57 3.58
C LEU A 296 12.02 2.09 4.01
N GLY A 297 10.97 2.52 3.31
CA GLY A 297 9.59 2.13 3.56
C GLY A 297 8.58 3.04 2.90
N HIS A 298 7.33 2.64 2.98
CA HIS A 298 6.19 3.32 2.40
C HIS A 298 4.95 3.21 3.30
N GLY A 299 4.02 4.13 3.14
CA GLY A 299 2.72 4.07 3.80
C GLY A 299 1.93 2.85 3.35
N LEU A 300 1.04 2.41 4.21
CA LEU A 300 0.22 1.22 4.04
C LEU A 300 -1.24 1.55 4.36
N GLY A 301 -2.19 1.01 3.61
CA GLY A 301 -3.61 1.25 3.82
C GLY A 301 -4.51 0.39 2.94
N LEU A 302 -5.45 1.02 2.24
CA LEU A 302 -6.23 0.39 1.17
C LEU A 302 -5.37 0.09 -0.05
N GLU A 303 -4.37 0.93 -0.30
CA GLU A 303 -3.32 0.62 -1.27
C GLU A 303 -2.11 0.02 -0.55
N LEU A 304 -1.36 -0.80 -1.29
CA LEU A 304 -0.10 -1.36 -0.81
C LEU A 304 0.91 -0.23 -0.56
N HIS A 305 1.01 0.71 -1.51
CA HIS A 305 1.83 1.90 -1.39
C HIS A 305 0.95 3.13 -1.17
N ASP A 306 1.01 3.71 0.02
CA ASP A 306 0.31 4.91 0.45
C ASP A 306 1.32 5.94 1.01
N LEU A 307 0.88 7.08 1.54
CA LEU A 307 1.77 7.95 2.31
C LEU A 307 1.85 7.48 3.79
N PRO A 308 3.01 7.71 4.44
CA PRO A 308 4.20 8.46 4.03
C PRO A 308 5.18 7.64 3.18
N SER A 309 5.91 8.26 2.26
CA SER A 309 7.08 7.66 1.64
C SER A 309 8.33 7.95 2.49
N ILE A 310 9.10 6.91 2.82
CA ILE A 310 10.34 7.03 3.61
C ILE A 310 11.52 6.79 2.68
N THR A 311 11.83 7.82 1.92
CA THR A 311 12.88 7.80 0.87
C THR A 311 13.81 8.99 0.99
N SER A 312 14.94 8.95 0.27
CA SER A 312 15.84 10.10 0.15
C SER A 312 15.15 11.30 -0.52
N LYS A 313 15.69 12.49 -0.27
CA LYS A 313 15.31 13.64 -1.09
C LYS A 313 15.66 13.40 -2.56
N PRO A 314 14.79 13.84 -3.50
CA PRO A 314 15.14 13.78 -4.90
C PRO A 314 16.46 14.53 -5.21
N LYS A 315 17.24 13.99 -6.13
CA LYS A 315 18.51 14.59 -6.57
C LYS A 315 18.36 15.45 -7.83
N TYR A 316 17.30 15.21 -8.60
CA TYR A 316 17.08 15.85 -9.90
C TYR A 316 16.15 17.06 -9.77
N LYS A 317 16.48 18.15 -10.48
CA LYS A 317 15.72 19.43 -10.43
C LYS A 317 14.22 19.27 -10.72
N GLU A 318 13.87 18.44 -11.71
CA GLU A 318 12.45 18.24 -12.06
C GLU A 318 11.69 17.57 -10.92
N GLN A 319 12.25 16.54 -10.31
CA GLN A 319 11.64 15.87 -9.17
C GLN A 319 11.53 16.80 -7.93
N LEU A 320 12.51 17.71 -7.74
CA LEU A 320 12.50 18.68 -6.63
C LEU A 320 11.38 19.71 -6.76
N LYS A 321 10.90 20.02 -7.97
CA LYS A 321 9.78 20.94 -8.17
C LYS A 321 8.45 20.40 -7.63
N GLU A 322 8.27 19.10 -7.70
CA GLU A 322 7.06 18.41 -7.25
C GLU A 322 7.19 17.82 -5.84
N TRP A 323 8.42 17.71 -5.35
CA TRP A 323 8.69 17.10 -4.07
C TRP A 323 8.16 17.95 -2.90
N LYS A 324 7.49 17.27 -1.98
CA LYS A 324 7.00 17.85 -0.73
C LYS A 324 7.59 17.12 0.46
N GLU A 325 8.04 17.87 1.44
CA GLU A 325 8.51 17.28 2.70
C GLU A 325 7.33 16.62 3.43
N VAL A 326 7.46 15.34 3.71
CA VAL A 326 6.52 14.60 4.54
C VAL A 326 7.13 14.39 5.92
N LYS A 327 6.35 14.68 6.97
CA LYS A 327 6.72 14.44 8.38
C LYS A 327 5.87 13.32 8.95
N LEU A 328 6.47 12.51 9.80
CA LEU A 328 5.75 11.47 10.53
C LEU A 328 4.71 12.08 11.46
N LYS A 329 3.49 11.57 11.40
CA LYS A 329 2.38 12.00 12.25
C LYS A 329 1.78 10.82 12.98
N LYS A 330 1.12 11.09 14.10
CA LYS A 330 0.35 10.07 14.83
C LYS A 330 -0.70 9.43 13.92
N ASN A 331 -0.92 8.13 14.07
CA ASN A 331 -1.84 7.29 13.29
C ASN A 331 -1.43 7.08 11.81
N MET A 332 -0.22 7.42 11.42
CA MET A 332 0.34 6.89 10.19
C MET A 332 0.70 5.41 10.37
N VAL A 333 0.47 4.60 9.33
CA VAL A 333 0.94 3.22 9.25
C VAL A 333 1.80 3.09 8.00
N PHE A 334 2.98 2.48 8.16
CA PHE A 334 3.98 2.38 7.10
C PHE A 334 4.92 1.20 7.35
N THR A 335 5.60 0.74 6.30
CA THR A 335 6.64 -0.28 6.38
C THR A 335 7.98 0.32 6.81
N ILE A 336 8.82 -0.50 7.44
CA ILE A 336 10.26 -0.26 7.60
C ILE A 336 10.98 -1.52 7.13
N GLU A 337 11.77 -1.35 6.05
CA GLU A 337 12.25 -2.46 5.23
C GLU A 337 13.72 -2.33 4.78
N PRO A 338 14.69 -2.05 5.66
CA PRO A 338 16.08 -1.97 5.21
C PRO A 338 16.52 -3.27 4.53
N GLY A 339 17.20 -3.13 3.38
CA GLY A 339 17.66 -4.25 2.58
C GLY A 339 19.06 -4.02 1.97
N ILE A 340 19.85 -5.07 1.91
CA ILE A 340 21.20 -5.09 1.31
C ILE A 340 21.28 -6.25 0.32
N TYR A 341 21.70 -5.96 -0.91
CA TYR A 341 21.74 -6.90 -2.03
C TYR A 341 23.08 -6.81 -2.73
N VAL A 342 23.90 -7.86 -2.60
CA VAL A 342 25.26 -7.88 -3.12
C VAL A 342 25.40 -8.94 -4.23
N PRO A 343 25.66 -8.55 -5.49
CA PRO A 343 25.83 -9.49 -6.59
C PRO A 343 26.85 -10.58 -6.27
N GLY A 344 26.48 -11.83 -6.57
CA GLY A 344 27.31 -13.01 -6.31
C GLY A 344 27.31 -13.52 -4.86
N ILE A 345 26.73 -12.78 -3.90
CA ILE A 345 26.71 -13.15 -2.48
C ILE A 345 25.28 -13.45 -2.01
N GLY A 346 24.32 -12.60 -2.38
CA GLY A 346 22.92 -12.69 -1.97
C GLY A 346 22.39 -11.39 -1.40
N GLY A 347 21.12 -11.40 -0.96
CA GLY A 347 20.44 -10.27 -0.37
C GLY A 347 19.71 -10.65 0.92
N CYS A 348 19.47 -9.64 1.74
CA CYS A 348 18.70 -9.72 2.97
C CYS A 348 17.83 -8.47 3.08
N ARG A 349 16.53 -8.61 3.36
CA ARG A 349 15.60 -7.54 3.73
C ARG A 349 14.85 -7.98 4.98
N LEU A 350 14.73 -7.08 5.93
CA LEU A 350 13.92 -7.25 7.14
C LEU A 350 12.85 -6.17 7.16
N GLU A 351 11.59 -6.59 7.14
CA GLU A 351 10.49 -5.64 7.04
C GLU A 351 9.38 -5.92 8.04
N ASN A 352 8.85 -4.84 8.59
CA ASN A 352 7.67 -4.87 9.43
C ASN A 352 6.78 -3.63 9.21
N ASP A 353 5.47 -3.82 9.40
CA ASP A 353 4.47 -2.76 9.48
C ASP A 353 4.53 -2.04 10.81
N ILE A 354 4.60 -0.71 10.76
CA ILE A 354 4.74 0.16 11.92
C ILE A 354 3.55 1.10 12.03
N LEU A 355 2.90 1.14 13.19
CA LEU A 355 1.93 2.18 13.55
C LEU A 355 2.66 3.29 14.33
N MET A 356 2.60 4.51 13.80
CA MET A 356 3.08 5.68 14.51
C MET A 356 2.05 6.14 15.56
N ASP A 357 2.35 5.85 16.82
CA ASP A 357 1.63 6.38 17.99
C ASP A 357 2.56 7.37 18.72
N ARG A 358 2.40 7.61 20.00
CA ARG A 358 3.36 8.39 20.82
C ARG A 358 4.79 7.83 20.70
N LYS A 359 4.91 6.51 20.59
CA LYS A 359 6.10 5.77 20.19
C LYS A 359 5.73 4.85 19.02
N PRO A 360 6.67 4.50 18.14
CA PRO A 360 6.41 3.54 17.08
C PRO A 360 6.01 2.18 17.68
N LYS A 361 5.01 1.54 17.07
CA LYS A 361 4.54 0.20 17.44
C LYS A 361 4.63 -0.71 16.23
N SER A 362 5.47 -1.73 16.32
CA SER A 362 5.49 -2.79 15.31
C SER A 362 4.18 -3.57 15.37
N LEU A 363 3.50 -3.71 14.25
CA LEU A 363 2.27 -4.49 14.09
C LEU A 363 2.57 -5.91 13.62
N THR A 364 3.69 -6.10 12.94
CA THR A 364 4.24 -7.39 12.53
C THR A 364 5.53 -7.69 13.29
N SER A 365 6.01 -8.93 13.25
CA SER A 365 7.13 -9.37 14.10
C SER A 365 8.17 -10.19 13.32
N SER A 366 8.45 -9.76 12.07
CA SER A 366 9.50 -10.36 11.27
C SER A 366 10.87 -10.24 11.93
N ARG A 367 11.62 -11.31 11.83
CA ARG A 367 13.01 -11.41 12.26
C ARG A 367 13.73 -12.49 11.46
N LEU A 368 15.06 -12.49 11.49
CA LEU A 368 15.84 -13.54 10.85
C LEU A 368 15.45 -14.94 11.35
N ILE A 369 15.24 -15.85 10.43
CA ILE A 369 15.10 -17.29 10.70
C ILE A 369 16.40 -17.98 10.28
N ASN A 370 17.07 -18.63 11.22
CA ASN A 370 18.26 -19.46 10.95
C ASN A 370 17.83 -20.91 10.80
N PHE A 371 18.25 -21.54 9.69
CA PHE A 371 17.92 -22.93 9.36
C PHE A 371 19.14 -23.72 8.88
#